data_de7a2d66cf345f3174849e46d7d9aec3
#
_entry.id   de7a2d66cf345f3174849e46d7d9aec3
#
_cell.length_a   1.000
_cell.length_b   1.000
_cell.length_c   1.000
_cell.angle_alpha   90.00
_cell.angle_beta   90.00
_cell.angle_gamma   90.00
#
_symmetry.space_group_name_H-M   'P 1'
#
loop_
_entity.id
_entity.type
_entity.pdbx_description
1 polymer ?
#
loop_
_entity_poly.entity_id
_entity_poly.type
_entity_poly.pdbx_seq_one_letter_code
_entity_poly.pdbx_strand_id
1 'polypeptide(L)'
;MSRLIIILSVLLSVNSIASESICYGTTSNGRLERGVKLPSSGINFVSYSVSASVLGRTYVHSTVRDIVVASYSRLKAEMPEKVFKYAETGFKKGGEFKPHKTHRNGLSVDFMTPVMNAEGKSVHLPTHVFNKLGYNIEFDRNDRYKGLSIDYDALAAHIVALHKEALEREVDLWRVIFDPGLQPNLFETKHGKYLKEHVQFSKKRSWVRHDEHYHVDFKVPCM
;
A
#
# COMPACT_ATOMS: atom_id res chain seq x y z
N MET A 1 32.30 -61.33 -3.51
CA MET A 1 32.57 -59.84 -3.64
C MET A 1 31.33 -59.18 -4.20
N SER A 2 30.48 -58.65 -3.32
CA SER A 2 29.27 -57.91 -3.74
C SER A 2 29.60 -56.45 -3.99
N ARG A 3 29.33 -55.95 -5.20
CA ARG A 3 29.46 -54.52 -5.54
C ARG A 3 28.19 -53.79 -5.15
N LEU A 4 28.32 -52.87 -4.19
CA LEU A 4 27.25 -51.93 -3.79
C LEU A 4 27.18 -50.79 -4.81
N ILE A 5 26.06 -50.69 -5.55
CA ILE A 5 25.79 -49.58 -6.46
C ILE A 5 25.06 -48.52 -5.64
N ILE A 6 25.72 -47.38 -5.38
CA ILE A 6 25.11 -46.20 -4.76
C ILE A 6 24.47 -45.39 -5.90
N ILE A 7 23.13 -45.38 -5.91
CA ILE A 7 22.36 -44.49 -6.80
C ILE A 7 22.26 -43.10 -6.15
N LEU A 8 22.98 -42.13 -6.66
CA LEU A 8 22.93 -40.74 -6.22
C LEU A 8 21.71 -40.08 -6.88
N SER A 9 20.61 -39.93 -6.14
CA SER A 9 19.43 -39.22 -6.60
C SER A 9 19.67 -37.71 -6.53
N VAL A 10 19.86 -37.05 -7.67
CA VAL A 10 19.90 -35.60 -7.79
C VAL A 10 18.48 -35.06 -7.76
N LEU A 11 18.07 -34.47 -6.63
CA LEU A 11 16.83 -33.72 -6.51
C LEU A 11 16.97 -32.38 -7.22
N LEU A 12 16.47 -32.30 -8.46
CA LEU A 12 16.30 -31.04 -9.17
C LEU A 12 15.19 -30.25 -8.50
N SER A 13 15.56 -29.22 -7.75
CA SER A 13 14.63 -28.22 -7.21
C SER A 13 14.06 -27.41 -8.38
N VAL A 14 12.85 -27.74 -8.82
CA VAL A 14 12.11 -26.92 -9.78
C VAL A 14 11.64 -25.67 -9.03
N ASN A 15 12.40 -24.57 -9.12
CA ASN A 15 11.93 -23.26 -8.72
C ASN A 15 10.77 -22.88 -9.64
N SER A 16 9.54 -23.02 -9.15
CA SER A 16 8.36 -22.48 -9.82
C SER A 16 8.46 -20.96 -9.82
N ILE A 17 8.95 -20.38 -10.90
CA ILE A 17 8.87 -18.93 -11.13
C ILE A 17 7.38 -18.64 -11.27
N ALA A 18 6.78 -18.10 -10.23
CA ALA A 18 5.40 -17.60 -10.30
C ALA A 18 5.34 -16.57 -11.45
N SER A 19 4.53 -16.85 -12.46
CA SER A 19 4.43 -15.95 -13.61
C SER A 19 3.98 -14.56 -13.17
N GLU A 20 4.68 -13.54 -13.62
CA GLU A 20 4.43 -12.15 -13.30
C GLU A 20 3.00 -11.71 -13.68
N SER A 21 2.43 -10.79 -12.92
CA SER A 21 1.14 -10.19 -13.24
C SER A 21 1.25 -9.36 -14.53
N ILE A 22 0.15 -9.23 -15.28
CA ILE A 22 0.07 -8.35 -16.45
C ILE A 22 -1.09 -7.39 -16.24
N CYS A 23 -0.79 -6.08 -16.28
CA CYS A 23 -1.81 -5.05 -16.26
C CYS A 23 -2.13 -4.57 -17.69
N TYR A 24 -3.39 -4.13 -17.87
CA TYR A 24 -3.87 -3.57 -19.14
C TYR A 24 -4.59 -2.25 -18.87
N GLY A 25 -4.44 -1.32 -19.81
CA GLY A 25 -5.11 -0.03 -19.76
C GLY A 25 -4.62 0.85 -18.61
N THR A 26 -5.54 1.50 -17.90
CA THR A 26 -5.24 2.48 -16.85
C THR A 26 -5.83 2.08 -15.50
N THR A 27 -5.42 2.77 -14.43
CA THR A 27 -6.00 2.58 -13.09
C THR A 27 -7.52 2.83 -13.05
N SER A 28 -8.06 3.65 -13.96
CA SER A 28 -9.50 3.99 -14.04
C SER A 28 -10.26 3.23 -15.13
N ASN A 29 -9.58 2.58 -16.05
CA ASN A 29 -10.17 1.76 -17.11
C ASN A 29 -9.19 0.67 -17.51
N GLY A 30 -9.16 -0.44 -16.77
CA GLY A 30 -8.18 -1.48 -16.99
C GLY A 30 -8.60 -2.82 -16.40
N ARG A 31 -7.73 -3.81 -16.60
CA ARG A 31 -7.86 -5.17 -16.09
C ARG A 31 -6.50 -5.71 -15.65
N LEU A 32 -6.52 -6.79 -14.90
CA LEU A 32 -5.34 -7.44 -14.35
C LEU A 32 -5.38 -8.94 -14.67
N GLU A 33 -4.29 -9.49 -15.14
CA GLU A 33 -4.09 -10.93 -15.25
C GLU A 33 -3.10 -11.39 -14.19
N ARG A 34 -3.32 -12.56 -13.65
CA ARG A 34 -2.50 -13.17 -12.58
C ARG A 34 -2.28 -12.24 -11.38
N GLY A 35 -3.31 -11.44 -11.03
CA GLY A 35 -3.28 -10.60 -9.84
C GLY A 35 -2.97 -11.41 -8.58
N VAL A 36 -2.12 -10.85 -7.72
CA VAL A 36 -1.69 -11.47 -6.46
C VAL A 36 -2.31 -10.76 -5.27
N LYS A 37 -2.56 -11.48 -4.20
CA LYS A 37 -3.13 -10.92 -2.99
C LYS A 37 -2.04 -10.31 -2.12
N LEU A 38 -2.29 -9.12 -1.56
CA LEU A 38 -1.46 -8.59 -0.49
C LEU A 38 -1.61 -9.46 0.77
N PRO A 39 -0.52 -9.74 1.51
CA PRO A 39 -0.61 -10.43 2.80
C PRO A 39 -1.55 -9.69 3.76
N SER A 40 -2.39 -10.42 4.49
CA SER A 40 -3.34 -9.81 5.44
C SER A 40 -2.65 -9.15 6.63
N SER A 41 -1.43 -9.55 6.94
CA SER A 41 -0.59 -8.98 7.98
C SER A 41 0.89 -9.25 7.71
N GLY A 42 1.75 -8.47 8.34
CA GLY A 42 3.19 -8.61 8.34
C GLY A 42 3.78 -8.10 9.66
N ILE A 43 5.09 -7.87 9.68
CA ILE A 43 5.83 -7.55 10.92
C ILE A 43 5.37 -6.24 11.59
N ASN A 44 4.88 -5.28 10.81
CA ASN A 44 4.44 -3.95 11.28
C ASN A 44 3.20 -3.43 10.53
N PHE A 45 2.49 -4.28 9.80
CA PHE A 45 1.28 -3.89 9.08
C PHE A 45 0.17 -4.93 9.16
N VAL A 46 -1.05 -4.47 8.95
CA VAL A 46 -2.25 -5.30 8.79
C VAL A 46 -3.13 -4.78 7.65
N SER A 47 -4.01 -5.63 7.14
CA SER A 47 -5.09 -5.20 6.25
C SER A 47 -6.18 -4.46 7.03
N TYR A 48 -6.88 -3.54 6.39
CA TYR A 48 -7.98 -2.78 6.99
C TYR A 48 -9.19 -3.65 7.38
N SER A 49 -9.36 -4.80 6.73
CA SER A 49 -10.50 -5.70 6.96
C SER A 49 -10.20 -7.13 6.50
N VAL A 50 -10.39 -8.07 7.40
CA VAL A 50 -10.30 -9.51 7.06
C VAL A 50 -11.41 -9.90 6.08
N SER A 51 -12.65 -9.42 6.29
CA SER A 51 -13.77 -9.71 5.39
C SER A 51 -13.55 -9.16 3.98
N ALA A 52 -13.06 -7.93 3.84
CA ALA A 52 -12.72 -7.36 2.53
C ALA A 52 -11.61 -8.16 1.84
N SER A 53 -10.62 -8.62 2.58
CA SER A 53 -9.57 -9.50 2.07
C SER A 53 -10.14 -10.84 1.60
N VAL A 54 -11.07 -11.44 2.33
CA VAL A 54 -11.76 -12.68 1.93
C VAL A 54 -12.62 -12.45 0.67
N LEU A 55 -13.30 -11.32 0.58
CA LEU A 55 -14.10 -10.91 -0.58
C LEU A 55 -13.25 -10.50 -1.81
N GLY A 56 -11.94 -10.62 -1.73
CA GLY A 56 -11.06 -10.42 -2.87
C GLY A 56 -10.75 -8.95 -3.19
N ARG A 57 -10.90 -8.04 -2.22
CA ARG A 57 -10.67 -6.59 -2.41
C ARG A 57 -9.20 -6.16 -2.17
N THR A 58 -8.28 -7.09 -2.06
CA THR A 58 -6.87 -6.84 -1.72
C THR A 58 -5.89 -7.45 -2.72
N TYR A 59 -6.27 -7.49 -4.01
CA TYR A 59 -5.39 -7.95 -5.09
C TYR A 59 -4.70 -6.78 -5.79
N VAL A 60 -3.45 -7.00 -6.18
CA VAL A 60 -2.59 -6.04 -6.88
C VAL A 60 -1.75 -6.75 -7.95
N HIS A 61 -1.04 -5.98 -8.75
CA HIS A 61 0.06 -6.46 -9.59
C HIS A 61 1.19 -7.03 -8.71
N SER A 62 1.89 -8.07 -9.16
CA SER A 62 2.98 -8.72 -8.40
C SER A 62 4.08 -7.74 -7.99
N THR A 63 4.53 -6.88 -8.91
CA THR A 63 5.50 -5.82 -8.62
C THR A 63 5.00 -4.85 -7.52
N VAL A 64 3.71 -4.46 -7.57
CA VAL A 64 3.13 -3.60 -6.53
C VAL A 64 3.10 -4.30 -5.17
N ARG A 65 2.76 -5.60 -5.11
CA ARG A 65 2.85 -6.38 -3.87
C ARG A 65 4.26 -6.33 -3.29
N ASP A 66 5.27 -6.55 -4.12
CA ASP A 66 6.66 -6.63 -3.69
C ASP A 66 7.18 -5.28 -3.19
N ILE A 67 6.78 -4.17 -3.84
CA ILE A 67 7.05 -2.80 -3.38
C ILE A 67 6.42 -2.56 -2.01
N VAL A 68 5.13 -2.85 -1.85
CA VAL A 68 4.38 -2.60 -0.61
C VAL A 68 4.96 -3.41 0.56
N VAL A 69 5.24 -4.70 0.35
CA VAL A 69 5.80 -5.55 1.41
C VAL A 69 7.22 -5.12 1.78
N ALA A 70 8.06 -4.79 0.80
CA ALA A 70 9.42 -4.32 1.04
C ALA A 70 9.45 -2.95 1.75
N SER A 71 8.53 -2.03 1.39
CA SER A 71 8.42 -0.72 2.07
C SER A 71 8.13 -0.88 3.57
N TYR A 72 7.26 -1.81 3.95
CA TYR A 72 7.00 -2.10 5.35
C TYR A 72 8.21 -2.73 6.07
N SER A 73 8.98 -3.57 5.39
CA SER A 73 10.21 -4.14 5.95
C SER A 73 11.27 -3.08 6.19
N ARG A 74 11.43 -2.14 5.26
CA ARG A 74 12.29 -0.96 5.41
C ARG A 74 11.87 -0.12 6.61
N LEU A 75 10.58 0.20 6.71
CA LEU A 75 10.04 0.97 7.84
C LEU A 75 10.21 0.27 9.18
N LYS A 76 10.15 -1.06 9.22
CA LYS A 76 10.42 -1.80 10.46
C LYS A 76 11.86 -1.61 10.96
N ALA A 77 12.81 -1.46 10.06
CA ALA A 77 14.20 -1.17 10.42
C ALA A 77 14.40 0.30 10.85
N GLU A 78 13.73 1.24 10.17
CA GLU A 78 13.89 2.68 10.39
C GLU A 78 13.04 3.22 11.56
N MET A 79 11.85 2.66 11.77
CA MET A 79 10.82 3.08 12.73
C MET A 79 10.17 1.86 13.41
N PRO A 80 10.90 1.10 14.24
CA PRO A 80 10.49 -0.22 14.74
C PRO A 80 9.20 -0.22 15.56
N GLU A 81 8.83 0.93 16.16
CA GLU A 81 7.63 1.09 16.99
C GLU A 81 6.38 1.48 16.19
N LYS A 82 6.53 1.84 14.91
CA LYS A 82 5.39 2.27 14.08
C LYS A 82 4.64 1.09 13.48
N VAL A 83 3.31 1.22 13.45
CA VAL A 83 2.40 0.23 12.85
C VAL A 83 1.58 0.87 11.74
N PHE A 84 1.32 0.09 10.70
CA PHE A 84 0.69 0.55 9.46
C PHE A 84 -0.53 -0.30 9.10
N LYS A 85 -1.40 0.26 8.27
CA LYS A 85 -2.57 -0.45 7.77
C LYS A 85 -2.79 -0.10 6.29
N TYR A 86 -2.83 -1.11 5.42
CA TYR A 86 -3.28 -0.90 4.05
C TYR A 86 -4.79 -1.17 3.92
N ALA A 87 -5.41 -0.57 2.90
CA ALA A 87 -6.83 -0.64 2.68
C ALA A 87 -7.18 -1.29 1.33
N GLU A 88 -8.10 -0.73 0.56
CA GLU A 88 -8.55 -1.31 -0.69
C GLU A 88 -7.50 -1.23 -1.79
N THR A 89 -7.43 -2.26 -2.65
CA THR A 89 -6.45 -2.31 -3.73
C THR A 89 -7.05 -2.68 -5.08
N GLY A 90 -7.94 -3.66 -5.14
CA GLY A 90 -8.58 -4.11 -6.36
C GLY A 90 -8.98 -5.57 -6.32
N PHE A 91 -9.61 -6.02 -7.41
CA PHE A 91 -9.98 -7.42 -7.61
C PHE A 91 -8.87 -8.21 -8.33
N LYS A 92 -8.87 -9.54 -8.19
CA LYS A 92 -7.88 -10.45 -8.80
C LYS A 92 -7.75 -10.26 -10.31
N LYS A 93 -8.84 -9.94 -10.99
CA LYS A 93 -8.87 -9.71 -12.45
C LYS A 93 -8.94 -8.23 -12.82
N GLY A 94 -8.84 -7.32 -11.84
CA GLY A 94 -9.11 -5.90 -12.06
C GLY A 94 -10.57 -5.64 -12.44
N GLY A 95 -10.80 -4.62 -13.26
CA GLY A 95 -12.13 -4.21 -13.70
C GLY A 95 -12.82 -3.25 -12.72
N GLU A 96 -14.11 -3.03 -12.87
CA GLU A 96 -14.86 -2.07 -12.08
C GLU A 96 -14.79 -2.37 -10.58
N PHE A 97 -14.42 -1.36 -9.78
CA PHE A 97 -14.18 -1.48 -8.34
C PHE A 97 -14.95 -0.44 -7.54
N LYS A 98 -16.28 -0.60 -7.47
CA LYS A 98 -17.16 0.35 -6.76
C LYS A 98 -16.89 0.41 -5.26
N PRO A 99 -16.96 1.62 -4.65
CA PRO A 99 -17.34 2.91 -5.25
C PRO A 99 -16.17 3.65 -5.92
N HIS A 100 -14.95 3.08 -5.92
CA HIS A 100 -13.74 3.74 -6.42
C HIS A 100 -13.76 3.91 -7.95
N LYS A 101 -13.20 5.05 -8.40
CA LYS A 101 -13.02 5.34 -9.84
C LYS A 101 -11.73 4.73 -10.40
N THR A 102 -10.82 4.32 -9.53
CA THR A 102 -9.53 3.69 -9.84
C THR A 102 -9.49 2.23 -9.35
N HIS A 103 -8.34 1.65 -9.07
CA HIS A 103 -8.16 0.27 -8.59
C HIS A 103 -8.53 -0.82 -9.61
N ARG A 104 -8.51 -0.51 -10.92
CA ARG A 104 -9.05 -1.41 -11.95
C ARG A 104 -8.02 -2.27 -12.65
N ASN A 105 -6.71 -2.03 -12.45
CA ASN A 105 -5.64 -2.79 -13.11
C ASN A 105 -4.54 -3.27 -12.16
N GLY A 106 -4.78 -3.21 -10.84
CA GLY A 106 -3.85 -3.69 -9.81
C GLY A 106 -2.70 -2.74 -9.50
N LEU A 107 -2.74 -1.50 -9.99
CA LEU A 107 -1.68 -0.50 -9.79
C LEU A 107 -2.05 0.57 -8.77
N SER A 108 -3.16 0.43 -8.07
CA SER A 108 -3.64 1.37 -7.04
C SER A 108 -3.71 0.70 -5.68
N VAL A 109 -3.25 1.38 -4.65
CA VAL A 109 -3.34 0.94 -3.26
C VAL A 109 -3.75 2.10 -2.38
N ASP A 110 -4.78 1.89 -1.55
CA ASP A 110 -5.12 2.79 -0.47
C ASP A 110 -4.39 2.35 0.81
N PHE A 111 -3.88 3.31 1.55
CA PHE A 111 -3.23 3.13 2.84
C PHE A 111 -3.92 4.00 3.88
N MET A 112 -4.34 3.42 5.01
CA MET A 112 -4.87 4.20 6.11
C MET A 112 -3.79 5.14 6.65
N THR A 113 -4.18 6.38 6.93
CA THR A 113 -3.30 7.39 7.50
C THR A 113 -2.77 6.90 8.85
N PRO A 114 -1.43 6.86 9.04
CA PRO A 114 -0.83 6.52 10.32
C PRO A 114 -1.24 7.50 11.40
N VAL A 115 -1.50 6.99 12.60
CA VAL A 115 -1.96 7.82 13.72
C VAL A 115 -1.24 7.46 15.02
N MET A 116 -1.23 8.44 15.92
CA MET A 116 -0.78 8.28 17.30
C MET A 116 -1.98 8.51 18.24
N ASN A 117 -1.99 7.80 19.38
CA ASN A 117 -2.91 8.05 20.48
C ASN A 117 -2.45 9.23 21.36
N ALA A 118 -3.20 9.54 22.41
CA ALA A 118 -2.90 10.66 23.31
C ALA A 118 -1.54 10.53 24.03
N GLU A 119 -1.04 9.30 24.19
CA GLU A 119 0.26 8.99 24.79
C GLU A 119 1.42 9.04 23.77
N GLY A 120 1.15 9.44 22.51
CA GLY A 120 2.15 9.50 21.44
C GLY A 120 2.53 8.14 20.88
N LYS A 121 1.82 7.06 21.21
CA LYS A 121 2.07 5.72 20.71
C LYS A 121 1.40 5.51 19.36
N SER A 122 2.13 4.95 18.39
CA SER A 122 1.57 4.54 17.12
C SER A 122 0.52 3.44 17.31
N VAL A 123 -0.65 3.64 16.72
CA VAL A 123 -1.78 2.71 16.77
C VAL A 123 -2.44 2.61 15.39
N HIS A 124 -3.21 1.56 15.17
CA HIS A 124 -3.98 1.45 13.95
C HIS A 124 -5.20 2.35 13.97
N LEU A 125 -5.43 3.08 12.88
CA LEU A 125 -6.70 3.78 12.67
C LEU A 125 -7.85 2.76 12.74
N PRO A 126 -8.93 3.03 13.53
CA PRO A 126 -10.03 2.08 13.69
C PRO A 126 -10.78 1.83 12.38
N THR A 127 -10.91 0.56 12.00
CA THR A 127 -11.61 0.14 10.78
C THR A 127 -12.65 -0.91 11.13
N HIS A 128 -13.92 -0.54 11.06
CA HIS A 128 -15.06 -1.41 11.36
C HIS A 128 -16.26 -1.04 10.48
N VAL A 129 -17.28 -1.88 10.44
CA VAL A 129 -18.44 -1.71 9.54
C VAL A 129 -19.19 -0.39 9.77
N PHE A 130 -19.27 0.08 11.02
CA PHE A 130 -19.99 1.32 11.36
C PHE A 130 -19.26 2.60 10.90
N ASN A 131 -17.99 2.55 10.57
CA ASN A 131 -17.26 3.66 9.95
C ASN A 131 -16.83 3.38 8.51
N LYS A 132 -17.59 2.49 7.83
CA LYS A 132 -17.29 2.05 6.45
C LYS A 132 -15.85 1.56 6.29
N LEU A 133 -15.40 0.75 7.25
CA LEU A 133 -14.04 0.21 7.29
C LEU A 133 -12.93 1.29 7.29
N GLY A 134 -13.20 2.42 7.94
CA GLY A 134 -12.29 3.54 8.05
C GLY A 134 -12.62 4.72 7.12
N TYR A 135 -13.23 4.47 5.97
CA TYR A 135 -13.51 5.49 4.94
C TYR A 135 -14.57 6.55 5.31
N ASN A 136 -15.13 6.52 6.51
CA ASN A 136 -16.05 7.53 7.05
C ASN A 136 -15.45 8.29 8.22
N ILE A 137 -14.11 8.24 8.38
CA ILE A 137 -13.38 9.03 9.35
C ILE A 137 -13.05 10.37 8.70
N GLU A 138 -13.23 11.45 9.44
CA GLU A 138 -12.85 12.81 9.06
C GLU A 138 -12.04 13.40 10.21
N PHE A 139 -10.81 13.80 9.94
CA PHE A 139 -10.00 14.52 10.92
C PHE A 139 -10.48 15.98 11.02
N ASP A 140 -10.48 16.51 12.23
CA ASP A 140 -10.85 17.90 12.48
C ASP A 140 -9.76 18.88 12.00
N ARG A 141 -10.01 20.19 12.21
CA ARG A 141 -9.07 21.25 11.83
C ARG A 141 -7.71 21.22 12.57
N ASN A 142 -7.59 20.41 13.60
CA ASN A 142 -6.37 20.19 14.38
C ASN A 142 -5.76 18.81 14.09
N ASP A 143 -6.14 18.18 12.97
CA ASP A 143 -5.68 16.87 12.52
C ASP A 143 -5.95 15.75 13.54
N ARG A 144 -7.11 15.82 14.24
CA ARG A 144 -7.51 14.90 15.30
C ARG A 144 -8.83 14.20 15.00
N TYR A 145 -8.90 12.95 15.45
CA TYR A 145 -10.12 12.14 15.43
C TYR A 145 -10.20 11.30 16.70
N LYS A 146 -11.16 11.57 17.60
CA LYS A 146 -11.43 10.76 18.83
C LYS A 146 -10.16 10.42 19.64
N GLY A 147 -9.33 11.42 19.92
CA GLY A 147 -8.10 11.25 20.69
C GLY A 147 -6.89 10.72 19.89
N LEU A 148 -7.09 10.46 18.61
CA LEU A 148 -6.00 10.16 17.67
C LEU A 148 -5.54 11.43 16.96
N SER A 149 -4.27 11.50 16.61
CA SER A 149 -3.68 12.55 15.76
C SER A 149 -2.93 11.93 14.59
N ILE A 150 -2.88 12.60 13.45
CA ILE A 150 -2.12 12.15 12.30
C ILE A 150 -0.62 12.10 12.65
N ASP A 151 0.03 10.99 12.28
CA ASP A 151 1.48 10.81 12.37
C ASP A 151 2.12 11.15 11.02
N TYR A 152 2.38 12.44 10.79
CA TYR A 152 2.96 12.92 9.53
C TYR A 152 4.35 12.37 9.26
N ASP A 153 5.17 12.12 10.29
CA ASP A 153 6.50 11.53 10.12
C ASP A 153 6.42 10.08 9.62
N ALA A 154 5.51 9.28 10.18
CA ALA A 154 5.28 7.91 9.70
C ALA A 154 4.64 7.89 8.31
N LEU A 155 3.70 8.82 8.02
CA LEU A 155 3.10 8.96 6.69
C LEU A 155 4.15 9.32 5.62
N ALA A 156 4.97 10.34 5.90
CA ALA A 156 6.04 10.78 5.00
C ALA A 156 7.07 9.68 4.77
N ALA A 157 7.51 9.01 5.84
CA ALA A 157 8.46 7.90 5.76
C ALA A 157 7.91 6.75 4.91
N HIS A 158 6.60 6.42 5.03
CA HIS A 158 6.02 5.34 4.23
C HIS A 158 5.96 5.70 2.74
N ILE A 159 5.56 6.91 2.37
CA ILE A 159 5.57 7.33 0.96
C ILE A 159 6.99 7.30 0.39
N VAL A 160 8.00 7.74 1.15
CA VAL A 160 9.41 7.66 0.74
C VAL A 160 9.85 6.21 0.59
N ALA A 161 9.48 5.32 1.50
CA ALA A 161 9.80 3.90 1.41
C ALA A 161 9.16 3.26 0.17
N LEU A 162 7.89 3.53 -0.11
CA LEU A 162 7.20 3.07 -1.33
C LEU A 162 7.92 3.54 -2.59
N HIS A 163 8.30 4.83 -2.65
CA HIS A 163 9.00 5.39 -3.81
C HIS A 163 10.38 4.75 -4.01
N LYS A 164 11.18 4.61 -2.95
CA LYS A 164 12.50 3.96 -3.04
C LYS A 164 12.39 2.50 -3.49
N GLU A 165 11.44 1.73 -2.93
CA GLU A 165 11.21 0.34 -3.32
C GLU A 165 10.67 0.21 -4.75
N ALA A 166 9.96 1.21 -5.25
CA ALA A 166 9.54 1.28 -6.64
C ALA A 166 10.76 1.48 -7.57
N LEU A 167 11.62 2.45 -7.25
CA LEU A 167 12.85 2.72 -8.02
C LEU A 167 13.81 1.52 -8.05
N GLU A 168 13.95 0.77 -6.95
CA GLU A 168 14.75 -0.46 -6.90
C GLU A 168 14.22 -1.56 -7.85
N ARG A 169 12.97 -1.45 -8.30
CA ARG A 169 12.31 -2.35 -9.26
C ARG A 169 12.08 -1.72 -10.64
N GLU A 170 12.82 -0.65 -10.93
CA GLU A 170 12.76 0.09 -12.20
C GLU A 170 11.36 0.63 -12.56
N VAL A 171 10.52 0.87 -11.53
CA VAL A 171 9.21 1.52 -11.65
C VAL A 171 9.15 2.75 -10.77
N ASP A 172 8.04 3.50 -10.84
CA ASP A 172 7.89 4.76 -10.14
C ASP A 172 6.49 4.87 -9.49
N LEU A 173 6.27 5.88 -8.68
CA LEU A 173 4.94 6.31 -8.28
C LEU A 173 4.38 7.29 -9.31
N TRP A 174 3.22 6.98 -9.86
CA TRP A 174 2.58 7.92 -10.77
C TRP A 174 2.03 9.13 -10.02
N ARG A 175 1.34 8.90 -8.90
CA ARG A 175 0.84 9.96 -8.02
C ARG A 175 0.48 9.45 -6.63
N VAL A 176 0.46 10.39 -5.68
CA VAL A 176 -0.12 10.22 -4.36
C VAL A 176 -1.30 11.18 -4.22
N ILE A 177 -2.46 10.67 -3.77
CA ILE A 177 -3.62 11.50 -3.41
C ILE A 177 -3.71 11.51 -1.88
N PHE A 178 -3.51 12.67 -1.30
CA PHE A 178 -3.69 13.00 0.11
C PHE A 178 -4.30 14.39 0.18
N ASP A 179 -5.10 14.71 1.19
CA ASP A 179 -5.81 16.01 1.27
C ASP A 179 -4.83 17.17 1.05
N PRO A 180 -5.04 18.02 0.03
CA PRO A 180 -4.17 19.17 -0.23
C PRO A 180 -4.04 20.14 0.94
N GLY A 181 -5.06 20.24 1.81
CA GLY A 181 -5.03 21.05 3.01
C GLY A 181 -4.07 20.53 4.09
N LEU A 182 -3.76 19.23 4.07
CA LEU A 182 -2.87 18.57 5.02
C LEU A 182 -1.44 18.39 4.48
N GLN A 183 -1.23 18.53 3.16
CA GLN A 183 0.09 18.38 2.54
C GLN A 183 1.16 19.33 3.11
N PRO A 184 0.85 20.59 3.51
CA PRO A 184 1.85 21.46 4.15
C PRO A 184 2.51 20.79 5.36
N ASN A 185 1.74 20.19 6.27
CA ASN A 185 2.26 19.52 7.47
C ASN A 185 3.14 18.30 7.10
N LEU A 186 2.75 17.56 6.05
CA LEU A 186 3.55 16.46 5.52
C LEU A 186 4.91 16.95 4.99
N PHE A 187 4.93 18.11 4.34
CA PHE A 187 6.13 18.71 3.77
C PHE A 187 7.04 19.40 4.80
N GLU A 188 6.59 19.60 6.04
CA GLU A 188 7.41 20.09 7.17
C GLU A 188 8.18 18.98 7.88
N THR A 189 7.87 17.70 7.61
CA THR A 189 8.59 16.56 8.16
C THR A 189 10.04 16.49 7.64
N LYS A 190 10.89 15.71 8.29
CA LYS A 190 12.28 15.45 7.83
C LYS A 190 12.34 14.89 6.40
N HIS A 191 11.28 14.29 5.91
CA HIS A 191 11.18 13.75 4.56
C HIS A 191 10.54 14.72 3.54
N GLY A 192 10.06 15.88 4.01
CA GLY A 192 9.29 16.81 3.19
C GLY A 192 10.03 17.33 1.96
N LYS A 193 11.32 17.59 2.07
CA LYS A 193 12.16 17.99 0.92
C LYS A 193 12.15 16.89 -0.15
N TYR A 194 12.43 15.65 0.23
CA TYR A 194 12.44 14.52 -0.69
C TYR A 194 11.07 14.34 -1.38
N LEU A 195 9.98 14.42 -0.62
CA LEU A 195 8.63 14.28 -1.16
C LEU A 195 8.30 15.36 -2.20
N LYS A 196 8.67 16.61 -1.94
CA LYS A 196 8.47 17.73 -2.88
C LYS A 196 9.26 17.57 -4.19
N GLU A 197 10.46 17.00 -4.11
CA GLU A 197 11.36 16.86 -5.26
C GLU A 197 11.06 15.62 -6.10
N HIS A 198 10.57 14.53 -5.49
CA HIS A 198 10.53 13.23 -6.14
C HIS A 198 9.14 12.59 -6.23
N VAL A 199 8.13 13.09 -5.52
CA VAL A 199 6.80 12.47 -5.49
C VAL A 199 5.73 13.43 -6.00
N GLN A 200 4.93 12.98 -6.94
CA GLN A 200 3.83 13.78 -7.48
C GLN A 200 2.59 13.66 -6.61
N PHE A 201 2.20 14.74 -5.95
CA PHE A 201 0.97 14.85 -5.18
C PHE A 201 -0.16 15.47 -5.98
N SER A 202 -1.40 15.00 -5.74
CA SER A 202 -2.60 15.65 -6.26
C SER A 202 -2.77 17.05 -5.67
N LYS A 203 -2.86 18.08 -6.53
CA LYS A 203 -3.02 19.48 -6.13
C LYS A 203 -4.46 19.87 -5.87
N LYS A 204 -5.43 19.10 -6.36
CA LYS A 204 -6.85 19.35 -6.22
C LYS A 204 -7.48 18.33 -5.30
N ARG A 205 -8.43 18.76 -4.49
CA ARG A 205 -9.25 17.85 -3.69
C ARG A 205 -9.96 16.86 -4.60
N SER A 206 -9.90 15.58 -4.25
CA SER A 206 -10.62 14.52 -4.93
C SER A 206 -12.11 14.55 -4.55
N TRP A 207 -12.90 13.63 -5.06
CA TRP A 207 -14.34 13.48 -4.73
C TRP A 207 -14.59 13.12 -3.26
N VAL A 208 -13.61 12.54 -2.57
CA VAL A 208 -13.54 12.38 -1.11
C VAL A 208 -12.31 13.11 -0.59
N ARG A 209 -12.26 13.38 0.71
CA ARG A 209 -11.23 14.22 1.32
C ARG A 209 -9.84 13.59 1.31
N HIS A 210 -9.69 12.30 1.47
CA HIS A 210 -8.40 11.59 1.58
C HIS A 210 -7.52 12.09 2.74
N ASP A 211 -8.09 12.25 3.91
CA ASP A 211 -7.38 12.54 5.15
C ASP A 211 -7.22 11.29 6.03
N GLU A 212 -8.22 10.40 6.02
CA GLU A 212 -8.22 9.13 6.72
C GLU A 212 -7.43 8.02 6.00
N HIS A 213 -7.19 8.20 4.71
CA HIS A 213 -6.33 7.35 3.89
C HIS A 213 -5.62 8.20 2.85
N TYR A 214 -4.54 7.69 2.32
CA TYR A 214 -3.90 8.21 1.11
C TYR A 214 -3.86 7.11 0.05
N HIS A 215 -4.08 7.54 -1.18
CA HIS A 215 -4.11 6.69 -2.35
C HIS A 215 -2.79 6.81 -3.12
N VAL A 216 -2.22 5.68 -3.53
CA VAL A 216 -1.00 5.64 -4.34
C VAL A 216 -1.27 4.87 -5.62
N ASP A 217 -1.02 5.50 -6.76
CA ASP A 217 -0.96 4.85 -8.06
C ASP A 217 0.51 4.61 -8.46
N PHE A 218 0.81 3.37 -8.87
CA PHE A 218 2.13 2.94 -9.31
C PHE A 218 2.26 3.01 -10.83
N LYS A 219 3.44 3.37 -11.32
CA LYS A 219 3.75 3.50 -12.74
C LYS A 219 4.46 2.24 -13.24
N VAL A 220 3.73 1.13 -13.31
CA VAL A 220 4.19 -0.12 -13.93
C VAL A 220 3.75 -0.10 -15.41
N PRO A 221 4.61 -0.47 -16.37
CA PRO A 221 4.21 -0.59 -17.78
C PRO A 221 3.08 -1.59 -17.95
N CYS A 222 1.98 -1.16 -18.60
CA CYS A 222 0.83 -2.00 -18.94
C CYS A 222 0.73 -2.19 -20.48
N MET A 223 0.10 -3.30 -20.87
CA MET A 223 -0.29 -3.52 -22.27
C MET A 223 -1.53 -2.71 -22.66
#